data_11f4d345dfcc4981d21466e6d2700eab
#
_entry.id   11f4d345dfcc4981d21466e6d2700eab
#
_cell.length_a   1.000
_cell.length_b   1.000
_cell.length_c   1.000
_cell.angle_alpha   90.00
_cell.angle_beta   90.00
_cell.angle_gamma   90.00
#
_symmetry.space_group_name_H-M   'P 1'
#
loop_
_entity.id
_entity.type
_entity.pdbx_description
1 polymer ?
#
loop_
_entity_poly.entity_id
_entity_poly.type
_entity_poly.pdbx_seq_one_letter_code
_entity_poly.pdbx_strand_id
1 'polypeptide(L)'
;MKGCSLERYLLSHSEYRTIVEQAPIMIWRANTSAECDYFNQQWLTFTGRTLEQELGNGWVEGVFQEDLKGCIDIYLSAFGKREIFEMEYRLRRSDGAYRWIFDRGVPFENDLGEFGGYIGSCIDITEQVEARKLILKEKEHEIKRLRGMLPICASCKKIRDDNGYWSQIEVYIKEHTEAEFSHGLCPECVKKLYPD
;
A
#
# COMPACT_ATOMS: atom_id res chain seq x y z
N MET A 1 11.67 -12.07 51.44
CA MET A 1 11.56 -11.74 50.03
C MET A 1 11.83 -13.01 49.24
N LYS A 2 10.80 -13.64 48.65
CA LYS A 2 10.98 -14.85 47.83
C LYS A 2 11.58 -14.41 46.50
N GLY A 3 12.82 -14.84 46.21
CA GLY A 3 13.45 -14.63 44.91
C GLY A 3 12.58 -15.26 43.84
N CYS A 4 12.09 -14.43 42.93
CA CYS A 4 11.41 -14.88 41.73
C CYS A 4 12.48 -15.51 40.83
N SER A 5 12.54 -16.83 40.76
CA SER A 5 13.51 -17.55 39.92
C SER A 5 13.12 -17.30 38.45
N LEU A 6 13.98 -16.62 37.74
CA LEU A 6 13.89 -16.39 36.27
C LEU A 6 13.81 -17.68 35.45
N GLU A 7 14.26 -18.82 36.02
CA GLU A 7 14.19 -20.15 35.40
C GLU A 7 12.78 -20.63 35.05
N ARG A 8 11.74 -20.06 35.64
CA ARG A 8 10.34 -20.42 35.39
C ARG A 8 9.77 -19.90 34.09
N TYR A 9 10.49 -19.01 33.39
CA TYR A 9 10.06 -18.34 32.14
C TYR A 9 10.87 -18.76 30.92
N LEU A 10 11.86 -19.63 31.08
CA LEU A 10 12.63 -20.15 29.95
C LEU A 10 11.82 -21.28 29.29
N LEU A 11 11.36 -21.02 28.08
CA LEU A 11 10.72 -22.01 27.24
C LEU A 11 11.76 -23.06 26.81
N SER A 12 11.33 -24.29 26.72
CA SER A 12 12.13 -25.37 26.11
C SER A 12 12.30 -25.12 24.61
N HIS A 13 13.30 -25.75 24.02
CA HIS A 13 13.53 -25.69 22.57
C HIS A 13 12.29 -26.14 21.77
N SER A 14 11.55 -27.14 22.24
CA SER A 14 10.31 -27.60 21.59
C SER A 14 9.18 -26.59 21.69
N GLU A 15 9.06 -25.84 22.80
CA GLU A 15 8.06 -24.79 22.97
C GLU A 15 8.37 -23.60 22.06
N TYR A 16 9.64 -23.14 21.97
CA TYR A 16 10.03 -22.12 21.01
C TYR A 16 9.70 -22.53 19.57
N ARG A 17 10.05 -23.76 19.20
CA ARG A 17 9.73 -24.28 17.87
C ARG A 17 8.22 -24.28 17.61
N THR A 18 7.43 -24.73 18.57
CA THR A 18 5.97 -24.73 18.45
C THR A 18 5.42 -23.33 18.23
N ILE A 19 5.92 -22.33 18.98
CA ILE A 19 5.49 -20.93 18.83
C ILE A 19 5.78 -20.43 17.42
N VAL A 20 6.97 -20.67 16.89
CA VAL A 20 7.38 -20.18 15.56
C VAL A 20 6.61 -20.89 14.45
N GLU A 21 6.45 -22.23 14.54
CA GLU A 21 5.75 -23.03 13.51
C GLU A 21 4.25 -22.76 13.47
N GLN A 22 3.64 -22.46 14.61
CA GLN A 22 2.18 -22.24 14.73
C GLN A 22 1.82 -20.75 14.81
N ALA A 23 2.81 -19.84 14.68
CA ALA A 23 2.53 -18.41 14.63
C ALA A 23 1.57 -18.11 13.46
N PRO A 24 0.51 -17.28 13.67
CA PRO A 24 -0.45 -16.95 12.62
C PRO A 24 0.09 -15.93 11.62
N ILE A 25 1.40 -15.85 11.48
CA ILE A 25 2.13 -14.99 10.55
C ILE A 25 3.19 -15.82 9.82
N MET A 26 3.51 -15.46 8.61
CA MET A 26 4.60 -16.07 7.87
C MET A 26 5.93 -15.59 8.44
N ILE A 27 6.84 -16.51 8.76
CA ILE A 27 8.17 -16.21 9.32
C ILE A 27 9.22 -16.82 8.41
N TRP A 28 10.27 -16.05 8.15
CA TRP A 28 11.44 -16.47 7.40
C TRP A 28 12.73 -16.07 8.11
N ARG A 29 13.80 -16.78 7.81
CA ARG A 29 15.15 -16.43 8.25
C ARG A 29 16.13 -16.53 7.08
N ALA A 30 17.11 -15.64 7.05
CA ALA A 30 18.22 -15.70 6.13
C ALA A 30 19.56 -15.74 6.88
N ASN A 31 20.52 -16.44 6.30
CA ASN A 31 21.88 -16.55 6.78
C ASN A 31 22.73 -15.29 6.46
N THR A 32 24.01 -15.31 6.83
CA THR A 32 24.97 -14.22 6.59
C THR A 32 25.32 -13.99 5.11
N SER A 33 24.90 -14.88 4.22
CA SER A 33 25.06 -14.76 2.76
C SER A 33 23.80 -14.21 2.06
N ALA A 34 22.82 -13.70 2.81
CA ALA A 34 21.52 -13.23 2.33
C ALA A 34 20.64 -14.33 1.69
N GLU A 35 20.93 -15.60 1.96
CA GLU A 35 20.13 -16.73 1.49
C GLU A 35 19.16 -17.17 2.57
N CYS A 36 17.88 -17.34 2.22
CA CYS A 36 16.87 -17.84 3.16
C CYS A 36 17.14 -19.30 3.51
N ASP A 37 17.25 -19.58 4.80
CA ASP A 37 17.55 -20.92 5.34
C ASP A 37 16.43 -21.50 6.21
N TYR A 38 15.34 -20.73 6.41
CA TYR A 38 14.18 -21.20 7.15
C TYR A 38 12.91 -20.45 6.74
N PHE A 39 11.80 -21.22 6.67
CA PHE A 39 10.43 -20.73 6.54
C PHE A 39 9.52 -21.56 7.47
N ASN A 40 8.61 -20.92 8.20
CA ASN A 40 7.67 -21.61 9.06
C ASN A 40 6.52 -22.25 8.27
N GLN A 41 5.75 -23.10 8.92
CA GLN A 41 4.63 -23.80 8.31
C GLN A 41 3.59 -22.85 7.70
N GLN A 42 3.40 -21.67 8.28
CA GLN A 42 2.46 -20.69 7.76
C GLN A 42 2.88 -20.15 6.38
N TRP A 43 4.18 -19.91 6.17
CA TRP A 43 4.71 -19.54 4.85
C TRP A 43 4.46 -20.64 3.82
N LEU A 44 4.84 -21.88 4.15
CA LEU A 44 4.69 -23.03 3.24
C LEU A 44 3.21 -23.32 2.92
N THR A 45 2.33 -23.15 3.88
CA THR A 45 0.88 -23.28 3.68
C THR A 45 0.35 -22.16 2.76
N PHE A 46 0.82 -20.94 2.94
CA PHE A 46 0.39 -19.81 2.12
C PHE A 46 0.83 -19.98 0.66
N THR A 47 2.10 -20.28 0.43
CA THR A 47 2.66 -20.41 -0.94
C THR A 47 2.28 -21.73 -1.61
N GLY A 48 1.98 -22.77 -0.80
CA GLY A 48 1.76 -24.13 -1.29
C GLY A 48 3.03 -24.80 -1.82
N ARG A 49 4.19 -24.28 -1.48
CA ARG A 49 5.51 -24.77 -1.92
C ARG A 49 6.18 -25.55 -0.79
N THR A 50 7.12 -26.41 -1.15
CA THR A 50 7.93 -27.13 -0.16
C THR A 50 9.06 -26.24 0.36
N LEU A 51 9.63 -26.60 1.52
CA LEU A 51 10.76 -25.87 2.09
C LEU A 51 11.94 -25.85 1.10
N GLU A 52 12.24 -26.95 0.43
CA GLU A 52 13.35 -27.05 -0.53
C GLU A 52 13.17 -26.10 -1.72
N GLN A 53 11.92 -25.84 -2.11
CA GLN A 53 11.62 -24.90 -3.20
C GLN A 53 11.78 -23.43 -2.78
N GLU A 54 11.64 -23.16 -1.47
CA GLU A 54 11.71 -21.80 -0.92
C GLU A 54 13.11 -21.41 -0.48
N LEU A 55 13.96 -22.38 -0.07
CA LEU A 55 15.31 -22.13 0.44
C LEU A 55 16.19 -21.37 -0.55
N GLY A 56 17.18 -20.68 0.00
CA GLY A 56 18.09 -19.81 -0.78
C GLY A 56 17.33 -18.60 -1.34
N ASN A 57 17.27 -18.53 -2.66
CA ASN A 57 16.53 -17.51 -3.40
C ASN A 57 15.23 -18.06 -4.00
N GLY A 58 14.75 -19.24 -3.59
CA GLY A 58 13.56 -19.88 -4.17
C GLY A 58 12.29 -19.07 -3.98
N TRP A 59 12.18 -18.32 -2.89
CA TRP A 59 11.03 -17.45 -2.58
C TRP A 59 10.74 -16.41 -3.67
N VAL A 60 11.76 -15.96 -4.43
CA VAL A 60 11.58 -14.94 -5.48
C VAL A 60 10.67 -15.41 -6.62
N GLU A 61 10.55 -16.72 -6.84
CA GLU A 61 9.67 -17.28 -7.88
C GLU A 61 8.18 -17.04 -7.58
N GLY A 62 7.83 -16.84 -6.30
CA GLY A 62 6.48 -16.49 -5.87
C GLY A 62 6.16 -15.00 -6.01
N VAL A 63 7.16 -14.13 -6.12
CA VAL A 63 6.98 -12.68 -6.20
C VAL A 63 6.44 -12.27 -7.58
N PHE A 64 5.51 -11.32 -7.61
CA PHE A 64 4.99 -10.79 -8.86
C PHE A 64 6.11 -10.09 -9.64
N GLN A 65 6.20 -10.36 -10.94
CA GLN A 65 7.35 -10.00 -11.77
C GLN A 65 7.71 -8.50 -11.73
N GLU A 66 6.69 -7.63 -11.70
CA GLU A 66 6.92 -6.18 -11.64
C GLU A 66 7.48 -5.72 -10.30
N ASP A 67 7.21 -6.45 -9.21
CA ASP A 67 7.64 -6.10 -7.86
C ASP A 67 9.04 -6.67 -7.54
N LEU A 68 9.45 -7.72 -8.25
CA LEU A 68 10.66 -8.52 -7.97
C LEU A 68 11.92 -7.67 -7.84
N LYS A 69 12.16 -6.79 -8.80
CA LYS A 69 13.36 -5.94 -8.78
C LYS A 69 13.38 -5.05 -7.54
N GLY A 70 12.24 -4.43 -7.21
CA GLY A 70 12.13 -3.57 -6.03
C GLY A 70 12.37 -4.32 -4.72
N CYS A 71 11.81 -5.53 -4.60
CA CYS A 71 12.03 -6.40 -3.43
C CYS A 71 13.50 -6.73 -3.22
N ILE A 72 14.18 -7.16 -4.28
CA ILE A 72 15.61 -7.53 -4.22
C ILE A 72 16.44 -6.29 -3.88
N ASP A 73 16.21 -5.15 -4.51
CA ASP A 73 16.99 -3.93 -4.29
C ASP A 73 16.84 -3.46 -2.82
N ILE A 74 15.63 -3.48 -2.25
CA ILE A 74 15.37 -3.13 -0.85
C ILE A 74 16.07 -4.11 0.09
N TYR A 75 15.86 -5.41 -0.13
CA TYR A 75 16.42 -6.46 0.71
C TYR A 75 17.95 -6.41 0.75
N LEU A 76 18.61 -6.41 -0.41
CA LEU A 76 20.08 -6.41 -0.48
C LEU A 76 20.69 -5.08 0.02
N SER A 77 20.02 -3.95 -0.22
CA SER A 77 20.48 -2.66 0.33
C SER A 77 20.46 -2.65 1.86
N ALA A 78 19.35 -3.11 2.46
CA ALA A 78 19.23 -3.21 3.92
C ALA A 78 20.20 -4.23 4.50
N PHE A 79 20.36 -5.39 3.83
CA PHE A 79 21.29 -6.45 4.24
C PHE A 79 22.73 -5.94 4.30
N GLY A 80 23.19 -5.21 3.28
CA GLY A 80 24.55 -4.65 3.24
C GLY A 80 24.82 -3.61 4.32
N LYS A 81 23.77 -2.90 4.77
CA LYS A 81 23.84 -1.89 5.84
C LYS A 81 23.53 -2.45 7.23
N ARG A 82 22.98 -3.64 7.31
CA ARG A 82 22.44 -4.26 8.52
C ARG A 82 21.34 -3.42 9.17
N GLU A 83 20.46 -2.85 8.33
CA GLU A 83 19.34 -2.02 8.75
C GLU A 83 18.02 -2.80 8.66
N ILE A 84 17.02 -2.38 9.43
CA ILE A 84 15.65 -2.90 9.32
C ILE A 84 15.09 -2.47 7.96
N PHE A 85 14.37 -3.36 7.29
CA PHE A 85 13.58 -3.00 6.11
C PHE A 85 12.11 -3.32 6.28
N GLU A 86 11.31 -2.60 5.54
CA GLU A 86 9.88 -2.83 5.34
C GLU A 86 9.58 -2.70 3.86
N MET A 87 8.78 -3.62 3.32
CA MET A 87 8.35 -3.57 1.93
C MET A 87 6.96 -4.16 1.75
N GLU A 88 6.23 -3.65 0.75
CA GLU A 88 4.97 -4.23 0.30
C GLU A 88 5.18 -4.79 -1.10
N TYR A 89 4.78 -6.04 -1.32
CA TYR A 89 4.88 -6.69 -2.63
C TYR A 89 3.79 -7.73 -2.81
N ARG A 90 3.58 -8.17 -4.04
CA ARG A 90 2.62 -9.21 -4.37
C ARG A 90 3.30 -10.58 -4.39
N LEU A 91 2.82 -11.50 -3.53
CA LEU A 91 3.26 -12.88 -3.44
C LEU A 91 2.14 -13.82 -3.90
N ARG A 92 2.49 -14.83 -4.67
CA ARG A 92 1.56 -15.84 -5.17
C ARG A 92 1.18 -16.81 -4.06
N ARG A 93 -0.12 -16.89 -3.77
CA ARG A 93 -0.71 -17.87 -2.86
C ARG A 93 -0.88 -19.24 -3.55
N SER A 94 -1.09 -20.28 -2.78
CA SER A 94 -1.25 -21.68 -3.23
C SER A 94 -2.39 -21.89 -4.23
N ASP A 95 -3.41 -21.03 -4.23
CA ASP A 95 -4.51 -21.03 -5.20
C ASP A 95 -4.19 -20.29 -6.52
N GLY A 96 -2.97 -19.78 -6.67
CA GLY A 96 -2.52 -19.03 -7.82
C GLY A 96 -2.80 -17.51 -7.78
N ALA A 97 -3.59 -17.03 -6.82
CA ALA A 97 -3.88 -15.61 -6.66
C ALA A 97 -2.68 -14.86 -6.08
N TYR A 98 -2.42 -13.65 -6.58
CA TYR A 98 -1.44 -12.76 -5.96
C TYR A 98 -2.08 -11.98 -4.82
N ARG A 99 -1.39 -11.96 -3.68
CA ARG A 99 -1.81 -11.27 -2.45
C ARG A 99 -0.76 -10.23 -2.07
N TRP A 100 -1.20 -9.09 -1.58
CA TRP A 100 -0.31 -8.08 -1.05
C TRP A 100 0.25 -8.52 0.29
N ILE A 101 1.57 -8.54 0.39
CA ILE A 101 2.30 -8.93 1.59
C ILE A 101 3.06 -7.70 2.10
N PHE A 102 2.91 -7.42 3.38
CA PHE A 102 3.81 -6.54 4.12
C PHE A 102 4.90 -7.41 4.75
N ASP A 103 6.13 -7.18 4.38
CA ASP A 103 7.31 -7.89 4.87
C ASP A 103 8.21 -6.95 5.63
N ARG A 104 8.56 -7.36 6.85
CA ARG A 104 9.51 -6.64 7.70
C ARG A 104 10.64 -7.59 8.11
N GLY A 105 11.87 -7.23 7.75
CA GLY A 105 13.08 -7.93 8.13
C GLY A 105 13.94 -7.14 9.09
N VAL A 106 14.49 -7.82 10.08
CA VAL A 106 15.39 -7.26 11.09
C VAL A 106 16.70 -8.06 11.14
N PRO A 107 17.86 -7.41 11.25
CA PRO A 107 19.13 -8.12 11.48
C PRO A 107 19.11 -8.73 12.89
N PHE A 108 19.75 -9.89 13.04
CA PHE A 108 19.94 -10.51 14.34
C PHE A 108 21.41 -10.86 14.60
N GLU A 109 21.75 -10.98 15.86
CA GLU A 109 23.08 -11.44 16.31
C GLU A 109 23.00 -12.91 16.74
N ASN A 110 24.05 -13.66 16.44
CA ASN A 110 24.23 -15.03 16.92
C ASN A 110 24.65 -15.04 18.41
N ASP A 111 24.80 -16.22 19.00
CA ASP A 111 25.19 -16.39 20.40
C ASP A 111 26.55 -15.78 20.76
N LEU A 112 27.37 -15.43 19.78
CA LEU A 112 28.68 -14.78 19.94
C LEU A 112 28.58 -13.25 19.84
N GLY A 113 27.37 -12.68 19.62
CA GLY A 113 27.17 -11.25 19.39
C GLY A 113 27.61 -10.78 18.01
N GLU A 114 27.77 -11.70 17.05
CA GLU A 114 28.13 -11.38 15.67
C GLU A 114 26.86 -11.38 14.80
N PHE A 115 26.92 -10.66 13.68
CA PHE A 115 25.82 -10.66 12.72
C PHE A 115 25.47 -12.07 12.26
N GLY A 116 24.27 -12.54 12.56
CA GLY A 116 23.78 -13.88 12.27
C GLY A 116 22.94 -13.97 10.99
N GLY A 117 22.55 -12.84 10.42
CA GLY A 117 21.64 -12.77 9.27
C GLY A 117 20.40 -11.95 9.57
N TYR A 118 19.28 -12.34 8.96
CA TYR A 118 17.99 -11.65 9.11
C TYR A 118 16.88 -12.60 9.55
N ILE A 119 15.96 -12.09 10.34
CA ILE A 119 14.66 -12.71 10.62
C ILE A 119 13.60 -11.75 10.14
N GLY A 120 12.59 -12.26 9.44
CA GLY A 120 11.48 -11.47 8.97
C GLY A 120 10.13 -12.09 9.22
N SER A 121 9.12 -11.26 9.16
CA SER A 121 7.72 -11.64 9.25
C SER A 121 6.92 -11.00 8.13
N CYS A 122 6.02 -11.81 7.55
CA CYS A 122 5.15 -11.38 6.47
C CYS A 122 3.69 -11.52 6.86
N ILE A 123 2.90 -10.50 6.52
CA ILE A 123 1.46 -10.43 6.79
C ILE A 123 0.72 -10.17 5.48
N ASP A 124 -0.36 -10.91 5.22
CA ASP A 124 -1.27 -10.63 4.11
C ASP A 124 -2.07 -9.36 4.42
N ILE A 125 -1.81 -8.31 3.65
CA ILE A 125 -2.45 -6.99 3.79
C ILE A 125 -3.41 -6.70 2.62
N THR A 126 -3.82 -7.71 1.87
CA THR A 126 -4.63 -7.50 0.66
C THR A 126 -5.94 -6.79 0.97
N GLU A 127 -6.63 -7.21 2.01
CA GLU A 127 -7.90 -6.56 2.41
C GLU A 127 -7.70 -5.09 2.79
N GLN A 128 -6.58 -4.77 3.48
CA GLN A 128 -6.24 -3.41 3.85
C GLN A 128 -5.91 -2.56 2.61
N VAL A 129 -5.17 -3.12 1.65
CA VAL A 129 -4.83 -2.44 0.39
C VAL A 129 -6.09 -2.20 -0.46
N GLU A 130 -6.98 -3.19 -0.56
CA GLU A 130 -8.23 -3.07 -1.30
C GLU A 130 -9.17 -2.05 -0.65
N ALA A 131 -9.32 -2.07 0.66
CA ALA A 131 -10.10 -1.08 1.39
C ALA A 131 -9.55 0.35 1.21
N ARG A 132 -8.21 0.51 1.27
CA ARG A 132 -7.55 1.80 1.02
C ARG A 132 -7.83 2.32 -0.39
N LYS A 133 -7.76 1.45 -1.40
CA LYS A 133 -8.06 1.81 -2.80
C LYS A 133 -9.51 2.23 -2.98
N LEU A 134 -10.44 1.55 -2.33
CA LEU A 134 -11.87 1.88 -2.39
C LEU A 134 -12.14 3.27 -1.79
N ILE A 135 -11.60 3.55 -0.60
CA ILE A 135 -11.74 4.85 0.06
C ILE A 135 -11.16 5.97 -0.79
N LEU A 136 -9.98 5.75 -1.40
CA LEU A 136 -9.36 6.73 -2.30
C LEU A 136 -10.27 7.02 -3.50
N LYS A 137 -10.80 5.99 -4.14
CA LYS A 137 -11.71 6.13 -5.28
C LYS A 137 -12.99 6.91 -4.93
N GLU A 138 -13.56 6.64 -3.76
CA GLU A 138 -14.73 7.37 -3.26
C GLU A 138 -14.41 8.86 -3.03
N LYS A 139 -13.27 9.16 -2.39
CA LYS A 139 -12.81 10.54 -2.19
C LYS A 139 -12.55 11.27 -3.50
N GLU A 140 -11.91 10.62 -4.47
CA GLU A 140 -11.69 11.20 -5.80
C GLU A 140 -13.02 11.51 -6.50
N HIS A 141 -14.00 10.62 -6.38
CA HIS A 141 -15.34 10.83 -6.94
C HIS A 141 -16.05 12.01 -6.26
N GLU A 142 -15.95 12.12 -4.94
CA GLU A 142 -16.51 13.24 -4.19
C GLU A 142 -15.86 14.57 -4.56
N ILE A 143 -14.53 14.60 -4.67
CA ILE A 143 -13.79 15.79 -5.12
C ILE A 143 -14.23 16.21 -6.53
N LYS A 144 -14.37 15.26 -7.46
CA LYS A 144 -14.90 15.57 -8.82
C LYS A 144 -16.30 16.14 -8.78
N ARG A 145 -17.18 15.59 -7.94
CA ARG A 145 -18.54 16.07 -7.78
C ARG A 145 -18.58 17.50 -7.21
N LEU A 146 -17.77 17.78 -6.18
CA LEU A 146 -17.69 19.11 -5.57
C LEU A 146 -17.11 20.15 -6.52
N ARG A 147 -16.07 19.80 -7.28
CA ARG A 147 -15.48 20.68 -8.32
C ARG A 147 -16.43 20.97 -9.48
N GLY A 148 -17.41 20.08 -9.73
CA GLY A 148 -18.45 20.30 -10.74
C GLY A 148 -19.61 21.17 -10.28
N MET A 149 -19.67 21.56 -9.00
CA MET A 149 -20.73 22.44 -8.47
C MET A 149 -20.24 23.88 -8.41
N LEU A 150 -20.67 24.69 -9.38
CA LEU A 150 -20.40 26.11 -9.35
C LEU A 150 -21.45 26.84 -8.52
N PRO A 151 -21.08 27.52 -7.42
CA PRO A 151 -22.04 28.29 -6.62
C PRO A 151 -22.48 29.54 -7.40
N ILE A 152 -23.71 29.53 -7.87
CA ILE A 152 -24.31 30.66 -8.61
C ILE A 152 -25.31 31.42 -7.76
N CYS A 153 -25.36 32.73 -7.93
CA CYS A 153 -26.38 33.57 -7.33
C CYS A 153 -27.75 33.24 -7.94
N ALA A 154 -28.73 32.92 -7.11
CA ALA A 154 -30.10 32.59 -7.56
C ALA A 154 -30.75 33.74 -8.33
N SER A 155 -30.40 35.00 -8.02
CA SER A 155 -30.97 36.20 -8.64
C SER A 155 -30.22 36.62 -9.88
N CYS A 156 -28.94 37.02 -9.76
CA CYS A 156 -28.18 37.63 -10.86
C CYS A 156 -27.29 36.69 -11.65
N LYS A 157 -27.28 35.36 -11.27
CA LYS A 157 -26.55 34.28 -11.94
C LYS A 157 -25.03 34.45 -11.95
N LYS A 158 -24.45 35.38 -11.18
CA LYS A 158 -23.00 35.44 -10.99
C LYS A 158 -22.49 34.19 -10.31
N ILE A 159 -21.28 33.76 -10.67
CA ILE A 159 -20.57 32.64 -10.04
C ILE A 159 -19.67 33.18 -8.94
N ARG A 160 -19.61 32.48 -7.82
CA ARG A 160 -18.67 32.75 -6.74
C ARG A 160 -17.43 31.88 -6.92
N ASP A 161 -16.25 32.51 -6.98
CA ASP A 161 -14.95 31.82 -7.02
C ASP A 161 -14.56 31.29 -5.63
N ASP A 162 -13.42 30.56 -5.57
CA ASP A 162 -12.90 29.99 -4.33
C ASP A 162 -12.41 31.05 -3.31
N ASN A 163 -12.16 32.28 -3.76
CA ASN A 163 -11.79 33.43 -2.93
C ASN A 163 -13.01 34.20 -2.41
N GLY A 164 -14.22 33.79 -2.81
CA GLY A 164 -15.47 34.41 -2.38
C GLY A 164 -15.94 35.58 -3.24
N TYR A 165 -15.27 35.93 -4.34
CA TYR A 165 -15.68 36.99 -5.25
C TYR A 165 -16.73 36.53 -6.26
N TRP A 166 -17.64 37.44 -6.63
CA TRP A 166 -18.73 37.15 -7.55
C TRP A 166 -18.45 37.75 -8.92
N SER A 167 -18.28 36.92 -9.95
CA SER A 167 -18.01 37.32 -11.34
C SER A 167 -19.16 36.90 -12.26
N GLN A 168 -19.26 37.51 -13.44
CA GLN A 168 -20.18 37.07 -14.49
C GLN A 168 -19.79 35.67 -14.97
N ILE A 169 -20.76 34.90 -15.39
CA ILE A 169 -20.54 33.48 -15.80
C ILE A 169 -19.52 33.41 -16.97
N GLU A 170 -19.62 34.33 -17.91
CA GLU A 170 -18.74 34.39 -19.09
C GLU A 170 -17.30 34.67 -18.69
N VAL A 171 -17.09 35.57 -17.71
CA VAL A 171 -15.76 35.93 -17.18
C VAL A 171 -15.17 34.69 -16.48
N TYR A 172 -15.95 34.05 -15.61
CA TYR A 172 -15.51 32.85 -14.88
C TYR A 172 -15.12 31.70 -15.83
N ILE A 173 -15.94 31.41 -16.83
CA ILE A 173 -15.68 30.34 -17.79
C ILE A 173 -14.44 30.65 -18.63
N LYS A 174 -14.27 31.87 -19.08
CA LYS A 174 -13.08 32.27 -19.86
C LYS A 174 -11.77 32.16 -19.07
N GLU A 175 -11.81 32.42 -17.75
CA GLU A 175 -10.64 32.30 -16.88
C GLU A 175 -10.29 30.87 -16.50
N HIS A 176 -11.29 29.95 -16.54
CA HIS A 176 -11.12 28.57 -16.07
C HIS A 176 -11.18 27.52 -17.19
N THR A 177 -11.43 27.95 -18.42
CA THR A 177 -11.51 27.04 -19.60
C THR A 177 -10.96 27.74 -20.83
N GLU A 178 -10.74 27.00 -21.92
CA GLU A 178 -10.37 27.57 -23.24
C GLU A 178 -11.61 28.04 -24.04
N ALA A 179 -12.78 28.15 -23.42
CA ALA A 179 -14.01 28.53 -24.10
C ALA A 179 -14.04 30.03 -24.39
N GLU A 180 -14.39 30.38 -25.64
CA GLU A 180 -14.67 31.77 -26.08
C GLU A 180 -16.17 31.93 -26.33
N PHE A 181 -16.72 33.11 -25.96
CA PHE A 181 -18.13 33.44 -26.16
C PHE A 181 -18.28 34.33 -27.38
N SER A 182 -19.12 33.91 -28.35
CA SER A 182 -19.69 34.76 -29.37
C SER A 182 -21.04 35.31 -28.91
N HIS A 183 -21.29 36.57 -29.10
CA HIS A 183 -22.57 37.21 -28.71
C HIS A 183 -23.55 37.21 -29.87
N GLY A 184 -24.79 36.81 -29.58
CA GLY A 184 -25.89 36.83 -30.50
C GLY A 184 -27.23 36.95 -29.75
N LEU A 185 -28.29 37.23 -30.45
CA LEU A 185 -29.66 37.26 -29.92
C LEU A 185 -30.37 35.96 -30.31
N CYS A 186 -30.96 35.27 -29.33
CA CYS A 186 -31.86 34.19 -29.64
C CYS A 186 -33.18 34.68 -30.25
N PRO A 187 -33.93 33.81 -30.96
CA PRO A 187 -35.18 34.21 -31.60
C PRO A 187 -36.21 34.86 -30.70
N GLU A 188 -36.28 34.42 -29.43
CA GLU A 188 -37.18 35.02 -28.44
C GLU A 188 -36.75 36.41 -28.00
N CYS A 189 -35.46 36.67 -27.87
CA CYS A 189 -34.94 37.96 -27.54
C CYS A 189 -35.07 38.95 -28.72
N VAL A 190 -34.88 38.43 -29.95
CA VAL A 190 -35.13 39.26 -31.17
C VAL A 190 -36.54 39.78 -31.20
N LYS A 191 -37.56 38.90 -30.97
CA LYS A 191 -38.98 39.31 -30.92
C LYS A 191 -39.31 40.29 -29.79
N LYS A 192 -38.59 40.21 -28.66
CA LYS A 192 -38.80 41.17 -27.54
C LYS A 192 -38.19 42.53 -27.76
N LEU A 193 -37.01 42.57 -28.40
CA LEU A 193 -36.26 43.82 -28.61
C LEU A 193 -36.66 44.53 -29.90
N TYR A 194 -37.14 43.79 -30.87
CA TYR A 194 -37.61 44.29 -32.18
C TYR A 194 -38.99 43.70 -32.49
N PRO A 195 -40.02 44.13 -31.76
CA PRO A 195 -41.37 43.75 -32.11
C PRO A 195 -41.78 44.38 -33.43
N ASP A 196 -42.48 43.66 -34.33
CA ASP A 196 -43.01 44.17 -35.60
C ASP A 196 -44.01 45.30 -35.40
#